data_183cab29864341e0279789f638294a26
#
_entry.id   183cab29864341e0279789f638294a26
#
_cell.length_a   1.000
_cell.length_b   1.000
_cell.length_c   1.000
_cell.angle_alpha   90.00
_cell.angle_beta   90.00
_cell.angle_gamma   90.00
#
_symmetry.space_group_name_H-M   'P 1'
#
loop_
_entity.id
_entity.type
_entity.pdbx_description
1 polymer ?
#
loop_
_entity_poly.entity_id
_entity_poly.type
_entity_poly.pdbx_seq_one_letter_code
_entity_poly.pdbx_strand_id
1 'polypeptide(L)'
;GTSFGHWAGANSPGFAPDVTSYDYDAFFFNDTAATEKYHLLRQTLQKYSTQKLPAIPAAPARLISIPRMTLSLVSSLCMGVDSVAASREPITFEEMNMGYGSMIYRTDLPQIATGSTLHIDGHDFVQAFINGKYVGKVDRVKNERTLQLPPTQQGDRLTLLVEAMGRINFGRSIKDFKGLIGDVSLTADVDGDEVTWTLKDWQMARIKDSYSHALRALSAPQSDMGPLVDLPKPIGYYRTTFRLKQTGDTFLNMETWGKGLVYLNGHALGRFWSIGPQQTLYCPGCWLKKGENEIIVIDVVGPREPVLWGQDNPELDKLQLERSLRHNNIGDKPDLNSATPVAQGATKAGNGWQTITFSQMAQGRFLAIQCSTTHDGKPVAVAEIYLKDKNGKR
;
A
#
# COMPACT_ATOMS: atom_id res chain seq x y z
N GLY A 1 13.22 10.39 5.13
CA GLY A 1 13.37 10.84 3.73
C GLY A 1 12.44 10.12 2.77
N THR A 2 12.36 10.61 1.56
CA THR A 2 11.49 10.08 0.52
C THR A 2 12.01 8.73 -0.01
N SER A 3 11.11 7.74 -0.15
CA SER A 3 11.41 6.46 -0.78
C SER A 3 11.06 6.51 -2.26
N PHE A 4 12.07 6.60 -3.11
CA PHE A 4 11.91 6.58 -4.56
C PHE A 4 11.93 5.15 -5.12
N GLY A 5 11.23 4.94 -6.24
CA GLY A 5 11.20 3.68 -6.95
C GLY A 5 10.50 2.55 -6.20
N HIS A 6 10.95 1.32 -6.43
CA HIS A 6 10.34 0.12 -5.84
C HIS A 6 10.80 -0.18 -4.40
N TRP A 7 11.81 0.51 -3.92
CA TRP A 7 12.53 0.18 -2.69
C TRP A 7 11.87 0.79 -1.45
N ALA A 8 10.64 0.39 -1.18
CA ALA A 8 10.05 0.53 0.14
C ALA A 8 10.32 -0.75 0.93
N GLY A 9 10.69 -0.65 2.19
CA GLY A 9 10.91 -1.80 3.07
C GLY A 9 9.62 -2.35 3.65
N ALA A 10 9.77 -3.26 4.61
CA ALA A 10 8.69 -3.70 5.47
C ALA A 10 9.21 -3.92 6.88
N ASN A 11 8.43 -3.53 7.89
CA ASN A 11 8.76 -3.72 9.28
C ASN A 11 8.37 -5.11 9.78
N SER A 12 9.02 -5.55 10.88
CA SER A 12 8.72 -6.77 11.63
C SER A 12 8.34 -6.43 13.08
N PRO A 13 7.70 -7.33 13.87
CA PRO A 13 7.37 -8.71 13.51
C PRO A 13 6.19 -8.79 12.54
N GLY A 14 6.15 -9.86 11.75
CA GLY A 14 5.16 -10.03 10.69
C GLY A 14 5.54 -9.25 9.43
N PHE A 15 4.55 -8.80 8.68
CA PHE A 15 4.73 -8.05 7.45
C PHE A 15 3.94 -6.74 7.51
N ALA A 16 4.64 -5.63 7.71
CA ALA A 16 4.08 -4.27 7.70
C ALA A 16 4.83 -3.44 6.65
N PRO A 17 4.34 -3.41 5.39
CA PRO A 17 5.04 -2.76 4.29
C PRO A 17 5.07 -1.25 4.45
N ASP A 18 6.22 -0.65 4.15
CA ASP A 18 6.42 0.78 4.10
C ASP A 18 6.24 1.26 2.66
N VAL A 19 5.21 2.04 2.40
CA VAL A 19 4.96 2.68 1.10
C VAL A 19 5.17 4.19 1.17
N THR A 20 5.60 4.68 2.31
CA THR A 20 5.73 6.09 2.62
C THR A 20 7.18 6.52 2.75
N SER A 21 7.40 7.82 2.74
CA SER A 21 8.66 8.38 3.19
C SER A 21 8.84 8.17 4.70
N TYR A 22 10.07 8.00 5.11
CA TYR A 22 10.46 7.78 6.51
C TYR A 22 10.72 9.14 7.17
N ASP A 23 9.67 9.93 7.35
CA ASP A 23 9.73 11.31 7.84
C ASP A 23 9.16 11.44 9.25
N TYR A 24 9.73 10.72 10.19
CA TYR A 24 9.40 10.87 11.60
C TYR A 24 9.91 12.21 12.14
N ASP A 25 9.20 13.30 11.84
CA ASP A 25 9.59 14.62 12.30
C ASP A 25 11.08 14.90 12.05
N ALA A 26 11.50 14.69 10.81
CA ALA A 26 12.88 14.81 10.38
C ALA A 26 13.41 16.24 10.46
N PHE A 27 14.73 16.39 10.52
CA PHE A 27 15.36 17.71 10.55
C PHE A 27 15.24 18.48 9.24
N PHE A 28 15.10 17.77 8.14
CA PHE A 28 14.92 18.34 6.82
C PHE A 28 13.65 17.80 6.19
N PHE A 29 12.90 18.69 5.59
CA PHE A 29 11.74 18.35 4.82
C PHE A 29 12.12 18.18 3.35
N ASN A 30 11.82 17.04 2.75
CA ASN A 30 12.07 16.75 1.33
C ASN A 30 13.49 17.13 0.85
N ASP A 31 14.49 16.71 1.58
CA ASP A 31 15.93 16.86 1.27
C ASP A 31 16.52 18.26 1.42
N THR A 32 15.73 19.33 1.59
CA THR A 32 16.30 20.66 1.42
C THR A 32 15.80 21.73 2.38
N ALA A 33 14.58 21.70 2.85
CA ALA A 33 14.08 22.70 3.77
C ALA A 33 14.33 22.30 5.22
N ALA A 34 15.02 23.18 5.99
CA ALA A 34 15.20 22.99 7.42
C ALA A 34 13.86 23.12 8.15
N THR A 35 13.50 22.11 8.94
CA THR A 35 12.28 22.10 9.74
C THR A 35 12.45 22.95 11.02
N GLU A 36 11.35 23.25 11.72
CA GLU A 36 11.40 23.89 13.03
C GLU A 36 12.31 23.13 14.01
N LYS A 37 12.24 21.80 14.01
CA LYS A 37 13.10 20.93 14.82
C LYS A 37 14.59 21.15 14.52
N TYR A 38 14.97 21.32 13.25
CA TYR A 38 16.34 21.68 12.88
C TYR A 38 16.75 23.00 13.49
N HIS A 39 15.90 24.03 13.40
CA HIS A 39 16.21 25.35 13.95
C HIS A 39 16.34 25.34 15.47
N LEU A 40 15.47 24.64 16.18
CA LEU A 40 15.53 24.46 17.63
C LEU A 40 16.80 23.72 18.08
N LEU A 41 17.13 22.63 17.38
CA LEU A 41 18.36 21.88 17.65
C LEU A 41 19.60 22.75 17.40
N ARG A 42 19.62 23.47 16.30
CA ARG A 42 20.72 24.39 15.96
C ARG A 42 20.91 25.48 17.02
N GLN A 43 19.82 26.09 17.49
CA GLN A 43 19.88 27.07 18.57
C GLN A 43 20.46 26.48 19.86
N THR A 44 20.06 25.24 20.17
CA THR A 44 20.60 24.52 21.34
C THR A 44 22.08 24.22 21.17
N LEU A 45 22.50 23.68 20.06
CA LEU A 45 23.91 23.37 19.77
C LEU A 45 24.78 24.64 19.80
N GLN A 46 24.29 25.78 19.32
CA GLN A 46 25.06 27.03 19.32
C GLN A 46 25.39 27.51 20.75
N LYS A 47 24.58 27.19 21.75
CA LYS A 47 24.85 27.52 23.16
C LYS A 47 26.07 26.80 23.72
N TYR A 48 26.38 25.63 23.20
CA TYR A 48 27.47 24.77 23.68
C TYR A 48 28.64 24.69 22.70
N SER A 49 28.49 25.22 21.50
CA SER A 49 29.57 25.26 20.49
C SER A 49 30.50 26.43 20.73
N THR A 50 31.81 26.20 20.73
CA THR A 50 32.83 27.26 20.76
C THR A 50 32.99 27.92 19.40
N GLN A 51 32.48 27.34 18.34
CA GLN A 51 32.56 27.84 16.97
C GLN A 51 31.17 28.27 16.48
N LYS A 52 31.16 29.29 15.64
CA LYS A 52 29.95 29.71 14.94
C LYS A 52 29.53 28.61 13.96
N LEU A 53 28.31 28.12 14.10
CA LEU A 53 27.77 27.12 13.15
C LEU A 53 27.65 27.73 11.75
N PRO A 54 27.90 26.96 10.68
CA PRO A 54 27.75 27.41 9.30
C PRO A 54 26.39 28.02 9.02
N ALA A 55 26.29 28.93 8.07
CA ALA A 55 24.99 29.45 7.64
C ALA A 55 24.10 28.33 7.10
N ILE A 56 22.81 28.40 7.36
CA ILE A 56 21.84 27.51 6.74
C ILE A 56 21.78 27.90 5.25
N PRO A 57 21.96 26.95 4.32
CA PRO A 57 21.78 27.23 2.90
C PRO A 57 20.37 27.78 2.63
N ALA A 58 20.25 28.67 1.66
CA ALA A 58 18.92 29.13 1.21
C ALA A 58 18.10 27.92 0.74
N ALA A 59 16.80 27.95 1.00
CA ALA A 59 15.89 26.90 0.52
C ALA A 59 16.03 26.76 -1.00
N PRO A 60 16.40 25.58 -1.52
CA PRO A 60 16.87 25.46 -2.89
C PRO A 60 15.75 25.43 -3.92
N ALA A 61 14.52 25.06 -3.56
CA ALA A 61 13.46 24.89 -4.51
C ALA A 61 12.22 25.74 -4.15
N ARG A 62 11.65 26.35 -5.17
CA ARG A 62 10.32 26.95 -5.09
C ARG A 62 9.28 25.85 -5.12
N LEU A 63 8.28 25.92 -4.25
CA LEU A 63 7.10 25.08 -4.34
C LEU A 63 6.18 25.57 -5.47
N ILE A 64 5.65 24.64 -6.24
CA ILE A 64 4.69 24.91 -7.31
C ILE A 64 3.48 24.00 -7.21
N SER A 65 2.34 24.50 -7.67
CA SER A 65 1.14 23.70 -7.89
C SER A 65 1.04 23.30 -9.37
N ILE A 66 0.58 22.08 -9.63
CA ILE A 66 0.28 21.59 -10.97
C ILE A 66 -1.24 21.38 -11.04
N PRO A 67 -1.93 21.95 -12.04
CA PRO A 67 -3.37 21.79 -12.18
C PRO A 67 -3.80 20.32 -12.26
N ARG A 68 -5.03 20.04 -11.84
CA ARG A 68 -5.65 18.71 -11.97
C ARG A 68 -5.66 18.29 -13.44
N MET A 69 -5.19 17.08 -13.71
CA MET A 69 -5.10 16.52 -15.05
C MET A 69 -5.63 15.10 -15.07
N THR A 70 -6.25 14.72 -16.18
CA THR A 70 -6.73 13.36 -16.44
C THR A 70 -5.67 12.58 -17.19
N LEU A 71 -5.47 11.31 -16.79
CA LEU A 71 -4.61 10.38 -17.50
C LEU A 71 -5.47 9.39 -18.29
N SER A 72 -5.01 9.05 -19.48
CA SER A 72 -5.65 8.03 -20.30
C SER A 72 -5.02 6.66 -20.03
N LEU A 73 -5.86 5.62 -19.91
CA LEU A 73 -5.38 4.23 -19.92
C LEU A 73 -4.85 3.94 -21.33
N VAL A 74 -3.57 3.64 -21.45
CA VAL A 74 -2.90 3.44 -22.75
C VAL A 74 -2.54 1.99 -23.02
N SER A 75 -2.43 1.16 -21.97
CA SER A 75 -2.21 -0.27 -22.11
C SER A 75 -2.67 -1.01 -20.84
N SER A 76 -3.20 -2.23 -21.00
CA SER A 76 -3.49 -3.09 -19.87
C SER A 76 -2.20 -3.64 -19.27
N LEU A 77 -2.25 -4.04 -17.99
CA LEU A 77 -1.06 -4.51 -17.27
C LEU A 77 -0.43 -5.77 -17.88
N CYS A 78 -1.24 -6.64 -18.48
CA CYS A 78 -0.78 -7.90 -19.08
C CYS A 78 -0.18 -7.74 -20.49
N MET A 79 -0.18 -6.53 -21.02
CA MET A 79 0.47 -6.25 -22.30
C MET A 79 1.98 -6.17 -22.10
N GLY A 80 2.71 -6.94 -22.89
CA GLY A 80 4.16 -6.86 -22.86
C GLY A 80 4.82 -7.52 -21.65
N VAL A 81 4.37 -8.71 -21.27
CA VAL A 81 5.09 -9.55 -20.30
C VAL A 81 6.48 -9.93 -20.83
N ASP A 82 7.41 -10.14 -19.93
CA ASP A 82 8.80 -10.50 -20.20
C ASP A 82 9.14 -11.81 -19.51
N SER A 83 10.00 -12.61 -20.13
CA SER A 83 10.52 -13.86 -19.55
C SER A 83 9.42 -14.80 -19.05
N VAL A 84 8.90 -15.63 -19.96
CA VAL A 84 7.98 -16.70 -19.60
C VAL A 84 8.79 -17.91 -19.14
N ALA A 85 8.46 -18.43 -17.96
CA ALA A 85 8.99 -19.68 -17.43
C ALA A 85 7.85 -20.68 -17.23
N ALA A 86 8.16 -21.97 -17.35
CA ALA A 86 7.25 -23.05 -17.01
C ALA A 86 7.88 -23.94 -15.95
N SER A 87 7.11 -24.34 -14.95
CA SER A 87 7.53 -25.24 -13.89
C SER A 87 6.34 -26.06 -13.39
N ARG A 88 6.61 -27.24 -12.89
CA ARG A 88 5.57 -28.07 -12.26
C ARG A 88 4.97 -27.38 -11.04
N GLU A 89 5.78 -26.65 -10.28
CA GLU A 89 5.40 -25.91 -9.09
C GLU A 89 5.59 -24.43 -9.31
N PRO A 90 4.84 -23.55 -8.60
CA PRO A 90 5.09 -22.12 -8.69
C PRO A 90 6.49 -21.84 -8.14
N ILE A 91 7.23 -20.93 -8.81
CA ILE A 91 8.55 -20.49 -8.37
C ILE A 91 8.48 -19.05 -7.88
N THR A 92 9.40 -18.70 -7.00
CA THR A 92 9.48 -17.37 -6.37
C THR A 92 10.02 -16.32 -7.34
N PHE A 93 9.91 -15.05 -6.97
CA PHE A 93 10.52 -13.96 -7.71
C PHE A 93 12.04 -14.10 -7.77
N GLU A 94 12.65 -14.56 -6.68
CA GLU A 94 14.10 -14.78 -6.59
C GLU A 94 14.59 -15.82 -7.59
N GLU A 95 13.84 -16.90 -7.75
CA GLU A 95 14.15 -17.95 -8.75
C GLU A 95 14.00 -17.43 -10.19
N MET A 96 13.15 -16.40 -10.39
CA MET A 96 13.03 -15.69 -11.66
C MET A 96 14.04 -14.53 -11.80
N ASN A 97 15.01 -14.41 -10.88
CA ASN A 97 15.94 -13.27 -10.81
C ASN A 97 15.24 -11.90 -10.76
N MET A 98 14.13 -11.81 -10.02
CA MET A 98 13.40 -10.59 -9.75
C MET A 98 13.60 -10.14 -8.31
N GLY A 99 13.97 -8.88 -8.11
CA GLY A 99 14.05 -8.28 -6.77
C GLY A 99 12.74 -7.64 -6.30
N TYR A 100 11.90 -7.21 -7.25
CA TYR A 100 10.68 -6.42 -7.03
C TYR A 100 9.77 -6.51 -8.26
N GLY A 101 8.59 -5.89 -8.18
CA GLY A 101 7.66 -5.77 -9.29
C GLY A 101 6.48 -6.72 -9.19
N SER A 102 5.93 -7.09 -10.34
CA SER A 102 4.76 -7.95 -10.42
C SER A 102 4.98 -9.12 -11.36
N MET A 103 4.35 -10.24 -11.05
CA MET A 103 4.43 -11.45 -11.85
C MET A 103 3.05 -12.09 -12.03
N ILE A 104 2.81 -12.65 -13.20
CA ILE A 104 1.65 -13.46 -13.50
C ILE A 104 2.02 -14.92 -13.32
N TYR A 105 1.18 -15.65 -12.60
CA TYR A 105 1.20 -17.10 -12.48
C TYR A 105 -0.07 -17.65 -13.10
N ARG A 106 0.03 -18.71 -13.87
CA ARG A 106 -1.09 -19.30 -14.58
C ARG A 106 -1.02 -20.83 -14.55
N THR A 107 -2.16 -21.48 -14.27
CA THR A 107 -2.34 -22.93 -14.34
C THR A 107 -3.77 -23.26 -14.70
N ASP A 108 -4.02 -24.50 -15.14
CA ASP A 108 -5.35 -24.98 -15.41
C ASP A 108 -6.02 -25.53 -14.14
N LEU A 109 -7.33 -25.34 -14.05
CA LEU A 109 -8.15 -25.76 -12.91
C LEU A 109 -8.83 -27.12 -13.21
N PRO A 110 -9.02 -27.96 -12.19
CA PRO A 110 -9.88 -29.13 -12.28
C PRO A 110 -11.36 -28.72 -12.36
N GLN A 111 -12.20 -29.65 -12.78
CA GLN A 111 -13.65 -29.49 -12.69
C GLN A 111 -14.11 -29.64 -11.24
N ILE A 112 -14.78 -28.64 -10.70
CA ILE A 112 -15.34 -28.63 -9.35
C ILE A 112 -16.73 -27.97 -9.41
N ALA A 113 -17.77 -28.75 -9.24
CA ALA A 113 -19.15 -28.31 -9.45
C ALA A 113 -19.70 -27.42 -8.32
N THR A 114 -19.17 -27.54 -7.11
CA THR A 114 -19.66 -26.85 -5.89
C THR A 114 -18.96 -25.53 -5.60
N GLY A 115 -17.94 -25.18 -6.37
CA GLY A 115 -16.96 -24.17 -6.00
C GLY A 115 -15.90 -24.71 -5.05
N SER A 116 -14.88 -23.91 -4.77
CA SER A 116 -13.73 -24.37 -3.98
C SER A 116 -13.11 -23.24 -3.18
N THR A 117 -12.30 -23.60 -2.18
CA THR A 117 -11.43 -22.67 -1.47
C THR A 117 -10.01 -22.79 -2.04
N LEU A 118 -9.50 -21.72 -2.61
CA LEU A 118 -8.10 -21.60 -3.01
C LEU A 118 -7.25 -21.30 -1.76
N HIS A 119 -6.23 -22.10 -1.53
CA HIS A 119 -5.21 -21.89 -0.49
C HIS A 119 -3.91 -21.41 -1.14
N ILE A 120 -3.38 -20.30 -0.67
CA ILE A 120 -2.26 -19.60 -1.27
C ILE A 120 -1.45 -18.83 -0.24
N ASP A 121 -0.14 -18.98 -0.23
CA ASP A 121 0.77 -18.09 0.50
C ASP A 121 1.37 -17.07 -0.48
N GLY A 122 0.64 -16.00 -0.71
CA GLY A 122 1.01 -14.96 -1.66
C GLY A 122 1.82 -13.83 -1.00
N HIS A 123 3.02 -13.61 -1.47
CA HIS A 123 3.89 -12.51 -1.06
C HIS A 123 4.03 -11.48 -2.18
N ASP A 124 3.21 -10.35 -2.21
CA ASP A 124 2.48 -9.88 -1.01
C ASP A 124 1.00 -9.60 -1.30
N PHE A 125 0.68 -9.11 -2.49
CA PHE A 125 -0.69 -8.78 -2.90
C PHE A 125 -1.05 -9.58 -4.15
N VAL A 126 -2.08 -10.41 -4.06
CA VAL A 126 -2.48 -11.31 -5.13
C VAL A 126 -3.87 -10.99 -5.61
N GLN A 127 -4.05 -10.84 -6.91
CA GLN A 127 -5.35 -10.78 -7.55
C GLN A 127 -5.57 -12.05 -8.38
N ALA A 128 -6.75 -12.66 -8.25
CA ALA A 128 -7.09 -13.92 -8.90
C ALA A 128 -8.15 -13.71 -9.99
N PHE A 129 -7.93 -14.42 -11.10
CA PHE A 129 -8.81 -14.40 -12.26
C PHE A 129 -9.02 -15.83 -12.75
N ILE A 130 -10.25 -16.14 -13.17
CA ILE A 130 -10.58 -17.38 -13.89
C ILE A 130 -10.98 -16.99 -15.31
N ASN A 131 -10.30 -17.56 -16.33
CA ASN A 131 -10.48 -17.20 -17.73
C ASN A 131 -10.43 -15.69 -18.01
N GLY A 132 -9.54 -14.99 -17.30
CA GLY A 132 -9.39 -13.53 -17.37
C GLY A 132 -10.41 -12.74 -16.55
N LYS A 133 -11.43 -13.38 -15.96
CA LYS A 133 -12.46 -12.74 -15.15
C LYS A 133 -12.03 -12.65 -13.68
N TYR A 134 -12.10 -11.46 -13.09
CA TYR A 134 -11.72 -11.24 -11.70
C TYR A 134 -12.62 -12.01 -10.73
N VAL A 135 -12.01 -12.76 -9.81
CA VAL A 135 -12.73 -13.55 -8.80
C VAL A 135 -12.39 -13.14 -7.35
N GLY A 136 -11.34 -12.35 -7.15
CA GLY A 136 -11.03 -11.83 -5.82
C GLY A 136 -9.54 -11.55 -5.63
N LYS A 137 -9.16 -11.33 -4.39
CA LYS A 137 -7.78 -11.03 -4.00
C LYS A 137 -7.41 -11.65 -2.66
N VAL A 138 -6.09 -11.79 -2.44
CA VAL A 138 -5.48 -12.17 -1.17
C VAL A 138 -4.45 -11.11 -0.81
N ASP A 139 -4.51 -10.59 0.40
CA ASP A 139 -3.68 -9.50 0.89
C ASP A 139 -2.88 -9.96 2.13
N ARG A 140 -1.57 -10.10 1.96
CA ARG A 140 -0.67 -10.55 3.03
C ARG A 140 -0.71 -9.63 4.26
N VAL A 141 -0.91 -8.33 4.06
CA VAL A 141 -1.03 -7.38 5.19
C VAL A 141 -2.19 -7.74 6.11
N LYS A 142 -3.23 -8.39 5.57
CA LYS A 142 -4.40 -8.87 6.31
C LYS A 142 -4.27 -10.31 6.79
N ASN A 143 -3.13 -10.96 6.57
CA ASN A 143 -2.94 -12.39 6.78
C ASN A 143 -3.96 -13.26 6.01
N GLU A 144 -4.47 -12.76 4.89
CA GLU A 144 -5.33 -13.53 4.02
C GLU A 144 -4.50 -14.61 3.32
N ARG A 145 -5.00 -15.84 3.32
CA ARG A 145 -4.35 -17.01 2.68
C ARG A 145 -5.33 -17.88 1.92
N THR A 146 -6.58 -17.49 1.89
CA THR A 146 -7.65 -18.23 1.22
C THR A 146 -8.51 -17.31 0.39
N LEU A 147 -9.08 -17.85 -0.69
CA LEU A 147 -10.04 -17.17 -1.55
C LEU A 147 -11.10 -18.17 -2.01
N GLN A 148 -12.38 -17.79 -1.90
CA GLN A 148 -13.47 -18.60 -2.44
C GLN A 148 -13.52 -18.46 -3.96
N LEU A 149 -13.52 -19.58 -4.66
CA LEU A 149 -13.68 -19.64 -6.11
C LEU A 149 -15.07 -20.16 -6.48
N PRO A 150 -15.63 -19.69 -7.58
CA PRO A 150 -16.89 -20.24 -8.12
C PRO A 150 -16.66 -21.67 -8.63
N PRO A 151 -17.74 -22.39 -8.99
CA PRO A 151 -17.64 -23.65 -9.74
C PRO A 151 -16.75 -23.50 -10.97
N THR A 152 -15.95 -24.53 -11.24
CA THR A 152 -15.00 -24.56 -12.35
C THR A 152 -15.24 -25.76 -13.27
N GLN A 153 -14.83 -25.62 -14.54
CA GLN A 153 -14.82 -26.67 -15.53
C GLN A 153 -13.39 -27.16 -15.79
N GLN A 154 -13.26 -28.36 -16.30
CA GLN A 154 -11.95 -28.88 -16.71
C GLN A 154 -11.32 -27.95 -17.77
N GLY A 155 -10.11 -27.48 -17.49
CA GLY A 155 -9.36 -26.59 -18.38
C GLY A 155 -9.70 -25.10 -18.21
N ASP A 156 -10.55 -24.73 -17.25
CA ASP A 156 -10.62 -23.34 -16.80
C ASP A 156 -9.25 -22.88 -16.32
N ARG A 157 -8.89 -21.66 -16.65
CA ARG A 157 -7.55 -21.14 -16.41
C ARG A 157 -7.49 -20.17 -15.26
N LEU A 158 -6.81 -20.57 -14.18
CA LEU A 158 -6.48 -19.67 -13.08
C LEU A 158 -5.31 -18.76 -13.48
N THR A 159 -5.47 -17.46 -13.28
CA THR A 159 -4.40 -16.48 -13.42
C THR A 159 -4.29 -15.72 -12.09
N LEU A 160 -3.10 -15.70 -11.51
CA LEU A 160 -2.77 -14.95 -10.30
C LEU A 160 -1.80 -13.83 -10.66
N LEU A 161 -2.22 -12.59 -10.45
CA LEU A 161 -1.36 -11.42 -10.55
C LEU A 161 -0.80 -11.13 -9.16
N VAL A 162 0.49 -11.36 -8.98
CA VAL A 162 1.18 -11.17 -7.70
C VAL A 162 2.05 -9.92 -7.78
N GLU A 163 1.82 -8.96 -6.90
CA GLU A 163 2.67 -7.79 -6.72
C GLU A 163 3.50 -7.93 -5.45
N ALA A 164 4.81 -7.83 -5.59
CA ALA A 164 5.74 -7.77 -4.47
C ALA A 164 5.80 -6.35 -3.92
N MET A 165 5.63 -6.22 -2.62
CA MET A 165 5.89 -4.99 -1.87
C MET A 165 7.33 -4.98 -1.32
N GLY A 166 7.63 -4.05 -0.44
CA GLY A 166 8.91 -4.00 0.23
C GLY A 166 9.23 -5.27 1.01
N ARG A 167 10.51 -5.58 1.17
CA ARG A 167 10.98 -6.74 1.93
C ARG A 167 11.15 -6.39 3.40
N ILE A 168 10.92 -7.37 4.27
CA ILE A 168 11.19 -7.24 5.70
C ILE A 168 12.67 -6.90 5.90
N ASN A 169 12.95 -5.82 6.60
CA ASN A 169 14.28 -5.20 6.68
C ASN A 169 15.08 -5.61 7.93
N PHE A 170 14.46 -6.28 8.90
CA PHE A 170 15.16 -6.74 10.12
C PHE A 170 14.40 -7.88 10.84
N GLY A 171 15.06 -8.48 11.83
CA GLY A 171 14.46 -9.50 12.68
C GLY A 171 14.52 -10.91 12.08
N ARG A 172 13.78 -11.83 12.69
CA ARG A 172 13.80 -13.25 12.31
C ARG A 172 13.19 -13.53 10.94
N SER A 173 12.34 -12.64 10.46
CA SER A 173 11.63 -12.76 9.18
C SER A 173 12.34 -12.06 8.02
N ILE A 174 13.62 -11.68 8.18
CA ILE A 174 14.39 -10.97 7.15
C ILE A 174 14.56 -11.77 5.85
N LYS A 175 14.47 -13.10 5.90
CA LYS A 175 14.40 -13.95 4.71
C LYS A 175 12.97 -13.92 4.17
N ASP A 176 12.68 -12.93 3.35
CA ASP A 176 11.34 -12.63 2.85
C ASP A 176 11.29 -12.80 1.32
N PHE A 177 11.07 -14.03 0.87
CA PHE A 177 10.90 -14.35 -0.55
C PHE A 177 9.56 -13.82 -1.06
N LYS A 178 9.51 -13.48 -2.35
CA LYS A 178 8.36 -12.88 -3.04
C LYS A 178 7.74 -13.82 -4.06
N GLY A 179 6.49 -13.58 -4.39
CA GLY A 179 5.72 -14.42 -5.29
C GLY A 179 4.80 -15.40 -4.58
N LEU A 180 4.63 -16.58 -5.11
CA LEU A 180 3.92 -17.67 -4.45
C LEU A 180 4.91 -18.51 -3.66
N ILE A 181 4.61 -18.72 -2.38
CA ILE A 181 5.50 -19.47 -1.47
C ILE A 181 4.91 -20.83 -1.20
N GLY A 182 5.59 -21.87 -1.70
CA GLY A 182 5.13 -23.26 -1.59
C GLY A 182 3.96 -23.61 -2.51
N ASP A 183 3.25 -24.65 -2.15
CA ASP A 183 2.15 -25.18 -2.95
C ASP A 183 0.91 -24.27 -2.94
N VAL A 184 0.22 -24.26 -4.06
CA VAL A 184 -1.11 -23.69 -4.20
C VAL A 184 -2.10 -24.84 -4.33
N SER A 185 -3.16 -24.84 -3.55
CA SER A 185 -4.15 -25.92 -3.54
C SER A 185 -5.58 -25.43 -3.53
N LEU A 186 -6.49 -26.29 -3.93
CA LEU A 186 -7.94 -26.12 -3.80
C LEU A 186 -8.48 -27.15 -2.83
N THR A 187 -9.48 -26.75 -2.03
CA THR A 187 -10.30 -27.70 -1.28
C THR A 187 -11.77 -27.50 -1.62
N ALA A 188 -12.51 -28.56 -1.75
CA ALA A 188 -13.95 -28.54 -1.96
C ALA A 188 -14.60 -29.77 -1.34
N ASP A 189 -15.88 -29.63 -1.00
CA ASP A 189 -16.73 -30.77 -0.66
C ASP A 189 -17.18 -31.49 -1.95
N VAL A 190 -16.92 -32.79 -2.03
CA VAL A 190 -17.37 -33.66 -3.11
C VAL A 190 -18.09 -34.85 -2.48
N ASP A 191 -19.39 -34.88 -2.61
CA ASP A 191 -20.26 -35.95 -2.08
C ASP A 191 -20.16 -36.16 -0.54
N GLY A 192 -19.83 -35.08 0.19
CA GLY A 192 -19.68 -35.08 1.66
C GLY A 192 -18.27 -35.31 2.16
N ASP A 193 -17.31 -35.49 1.26
CA ASP A 193 -15.89 -35.63 1.59
C ASP A 193 -15.10 -34.38 1.17
N GLU A 194 -14.21 -33.90 2.05
CA GLU A 194 -13.27 -32.82 1.69
C GLU A 194 -12.14 -33.37 0.80
N VAL A 195 -12.09 -32.89 -0.43
CA VAL A 195 -11.07 -33.25 -1.41
C VAL A 195 -10.11 -32.10 -1.62
N THR A 196 -8.81 -32.41 -1.70
CA THR A 196 -7.74 -31.42 -1.95
C THR A 196 -7.06 -31.69 -3.28
N TRP A 197 -6.92 -30.66 -4.10
CA TRP A 197 -6.13 -30.65 -5.34
C TRP A 197 -4.94 -29.73 -5.18
N THR A 198 -3.71 -30.23 -5.33
CA THR A 198 -2.53 -29.37 -5.48
C THR A 198 -2.39 -28.97 -6.94
N LEU A 199 -2.39 -27.67 -7.19
CA LEU A 199 -2.25 -27.13 -8.55
C LEU A 199 -0.80 -27.23 -9.03
N LYS A 200 -0.61 -27.72 -10.24
CA LYS A 200 0.69 -27.98 -10.86
C LYS A 200 0.74 -27.37 -12.27
N ASP A 201 1.89 -27.50 -12.93
CA ASP A 201 2.12 -27.09 -14.32
C ASP A 201 1.87 -25.60 -14.55
N TRP A 202 2.65 -24.80 -13.83
CA TRP A 202 2.57 -23.37 -13.83
C TRP A 202 3.35 -22.73 -14.99
N GLN A 203 2.74 -21.70 -15.57
CA GLN A 203 3.39 -20.74 -16.45
C GLN A 203 3.52 -19.40 -15.69
N MET A 204 4.71 -18.83 -15.72
CA MET A 204 5.00 -17.59 -15.00
C MET A 204 5.58 -16.55 -15.96
N ALA A 205 5.15 -15.31 -15.82
CA ALA A 205 5.61 -14.21 -16.65
C ALA A 205 5.79 -12.93 -15.84
N ARG A 206 6.91 -12.24 -16.05
CA ARG A 206 7.23 -10.96 -15.40
C ARG A 206 6.46 -9.83 -16.05
N ILE A 207 5.85 -8.97 -15.25
CA ILE A 207 5.27 -7.72 -15.74
C ILE A 207 6.35 -6.66 -15.86
N LYS A 208 6.30 -5.90 -16.93
CA LYS A 208 7.24 -4.82 -17.22
C LYS A 208 6.81 -3.55 -16.51
N ASP A 209 7.39 -3.29 -15.37
CA ASP A 209 7.05 -2.17 -14.49
C ASP A 209 8.13 -1.07 -14.40
N SER A 210 9.23 -1.18 -15.15
CA SER A 210 10.18 -0.09 -15.31
C SER A 210 9.68 0.93 -16.35
N TYR A 211 10.19 2.17 -16.31
CA TYR A 211 9.82 3.21 -17.26
C TYR A 211 10.06 2.79 -18.73
N SER A 212 11.22 2.23 -19.02
CA SER A 212 11.53 1.76 -20.39
C SER A 212 10.61 0.62 -20.83
N HIS A 213 10.14 -0.19 -19.91
CA HIS A 213 9.19 -1.24 -20.18
C HIS A 213 7.77 -0.70 -20.33
N ALA A 214 7.36 0.26 -19.50
CA ALA A 214 6.10 0.97 -19.68
C ALA A 214 6.00 1.58 -21.07
N LEU A 215 7.03 2.28 -21.52
CA LEU A 215 7.06 2.84 -22.89
C LEU A 215 6.92 1.77 -23.98
N ARG A 216 7.53 0.59 -23.79
CA ARG A 216 7.37 -0.52 -24.74
C ARG A 216 5.98 -1.16 -24.67
N ALA A 217 5.41 -1.27 -23.47
CA ALA A 217 4.05 -1.77 -23.30
C ALA A 217 3.00 -0.90 -24.02
N LEU A 218 3.27 0.42 -24.15
CA LEU A 218 2.42 1.33 -24.94
C LEU A 218 2.42 1.02 -26.44
N SER A 219 3.43 0.31 -26.94
CA SER A 219 3.64 0.00 -28.36
C SER A 219 3.63 -1.51 -28.64
N ALA A 220 3.46 -2.35 -27.64
CA ALA A 220 3.54 -3.80 -27.79
C ALA A 220 2.28 -4.39 -28.42
N PRO A 221 2.40 -5.41 -29.28
CA PRO A 221 1.27 -6.24 -29.68
C PRO A 221 0.68 -6.96 -28.47
N GLN A 222 -0.57 -7.38 -28.58
CA GLN A 222 -1.26 -8.13 -27.54
C GLN A 222 -0.46 -9.39 -27.16
N SER A 223 -0.22 -9.60 -25.86
CA SER A 223 0.52 -10.77 -25.42
C SER A 223 -0.36 -12.03 -25.46
N ASP A 224 0.27 -13.22 -25.60
CA ASP A 224 -0.41 -14.52 -25.54
C ASP A 224 -1.05 -14.80 -24.17
N MET A 225 -0.80 -13.95 -23.19
CA MET A 225 -1.38 -14.06 -21.85
C MET A 225 -2.86 -13.66 -21.82
N GLY A 226 -3.42 -13.16 -22.91
CA GLY A 226 -4.82 -12.76 -23.02
C GLY A 226 -5.20 -11.56 -22.14
N PRO A 227 -6.36 -10.96 -22.36
CA PRO A 227 -6.85 -9.84 -21.56
C PRO A 227 -7.26 -10.30 -20.17
N LEU A 228 -7.09 -9.45 -19.16
CA LEU A 228 -7.82 -9.51 -17.90
C LEU A 228 -9.09 -8.67 -18.09
N VAL A 229 -10.23 -9.28 -17.86
CA VAL A 229 -11.55 -8.68 -18.07
C VAL A 229 -12.38 -8.70 -16.78
N ASP A 230 -13.49 -7.99 -16.78
CA ASP A 230 -14.42 -7.91 -15.64
C ASP A 230 -13.76 -7.45 -14.33
N LEU A 231 -12.72 -6.62 -14.45
CA LEU A 231 -12.11 -5.98 -13.29
C LEU A 231 -13.07 -4.97 -12.68
N PRO A 232 -13.09 -4.84 -11.34
CA PRO A 232 -13.84 -3.77 -10.67
C PRO A 232 -13.42 -2.39 -11.16
N LYS A 233 -12.17 -2.25 -11.57
CA LYS A 233 -11.58 -1.05 -12.18
C LYS A 233 -10.49 -1.43 -13.16
N PRO A 234 -10.29 -0.65 -14.24
CA PRO A 234 -9.21 -0.92 -15.19
C PRO A 234 -7.84 -0.85 -14.51
N ILE A 235 -7.01 -1.86 -14.71
CA ILE A 235 -5.62 -1.91 -14.26
C ILE A 235 -4.68 -1.80 -15.46
N GLY A 236 -3.58 -1.06 -15.29
CA GLY A 236 -2.63 -0.89 -16.39
C GLY A 236 -1.79 0.37 -16.31
N TYR A 237 -1.37 0.79 -17.48
CA TYR A 237 -0.50 1.94 -17.69
C TYR A 237 -1.34 3.14 -18.11
N TYR A 238 -1.30 4.18 -17.28
CA TYR A 238 -1.96 5.45 -17.52
C TYR A 238 -0.92 6.51 -17.86
N ARG A 239 -1.23 7.40 -18.79
CA ARG A 239 -0.29 8.40 -19.28
C ARG A 239 -0.96 9.73 -19.53
N THR A 240 -0.23 10.82 -19.29
CA THR A 240 -0.54 12.16 -19.75
C THR A 240 0.73 12.98 -19.96
N THR A 241 0.61 14.07 -20.72
CA THR A 241 1.63 15.11 -20.80
C THR A 241 1.05 16.45 -20.34
N PHE A 242 1.89 17.31 -19.78
CA PHE A 242 1.50 18.63 -19.30
C PHE A 242 2.64 19.64 -19.50
N ARG A 243 2.33 20.92 -19.48
CA ARG A 243 3.32 21.97 -19.74
C ARG A 243 3.48 22.89 -18.54
N LEU A 244 4.73 23.17 -18.17
CA LEU A 244 5.09 24.08 -17.11
C LEU A 244 5.77 25.34 -17.65
N LYS A 245 5.43 26.51 -17.10
CA LYS A 245 6.14 27.76 -17.36
C LYS A 245 7.42 27.89 -16.55
N GLN A 246 7.45 27.25 -15.38
CA GLN A 246 8.57 27.24 -14.45
C GLN A 246 8.60 25.90 -13.69
N THR A 247 9.77 25.53 -13.19
CA THR A 247 9.95 24.33 -12.36
C THR A 247 10.01 24.68 -10.88
N GLY A 248 9.75 23.72 -10.04
CA GLY A 248 9.81 23.79 -8.59
C GLY A 248 9.35 22.49 -7.99
N ASP A 249 9.58 22.28 -6.71
CA ASP A 249 9.12 21.08 -6.01
C ASP A 249 7.59 21.09 -5.90
N THR A 250 7.02 19.89 -5.92
CA THR A 250 5.58 19.72 -5.74
C THR A 250 5.28 18.34 -5.13
N PHE A 251 4.06 18.14 -4.68
CA PHE A 251 3.58 16.87 -4.15
C PHE A 251 2.44 16.38 -5.05
N LEU A 252 2.69 15.29 -5.78
CA LEU A 252 1.67 14.69 -6.64
C LEU A 252 0.64 13.96 -5.77
N ASN A 253 -0.59 14.41 -5.84
CA ASN A 253 -1.69 13.81 -5.10
C ASN A 253 -2.19 12.55 -5.82
N MET A 254 -2.13 11.42 -5.11
CA MET A 254 -2.49 10.09 -5.60
C MET A 254 -3.74 9.51 -4.92
N GLU A 255 -4.51 10.30 -4.18
CA GLU A 255 -5.64 9.81 -3.37
C GLU A 255 -6.75 9.12 -4.17
N THR A 256 -6.85 9.40 -5.47
CA THR A 256 -7.85 8.79 -6.37
C THR A 256 -7.37 7.49 -7.00
N TRP A 257 -6.09 7.19 -6.88
CA TRP A 257 -5.44 6.01 -7.44
C TRP A 257 -5.53 4.80 -6.50
N GLY A 258 -5.35 3.59 -7.05
CA GLY A 258 -5.44 2.36 -6.30
C GLY A 258 -4.14 1.98 -5.60
N LYS A 259 -3.23 1.36 -6.33
CA LYS A 259 -1.95 0.86 -5.82
C LYS A 259 -0.96 0.68 -6.97
N GLY A 260 0.25 1.21 -6.83
CA GLY A 260 1.22 1.07 -7.91
C GLY A 260 2.41 2.02 -7.84
N LEU A 261 2.85 2.49 -9.01
CA LEU A 261 4.06 3.27 -9.21
C LEU A 261 3.81 4.49 -10.10
N VAL A 262 4.57 5.55 -9.86
CA VAL A 262 4.56 6.76 -10.68
C VAL A 262 5.93 7.03 -11.29
N TYR A 263 5.95 7.36 -12.56
CA TYR A 263 7.12 7.87 -13.28
C TYR A 263 6.87 9.27 -13.80
N LEU A 264 7.82 10.16 -13.56
CA LEU A 264 7.85 11.52 -14.10
C LEU A 264 9.11 11.69 -14.97
N ASN A 265 8.95 12.02 -16.24
CA ASN A 265 10.07 12.23 -17.16
C ASN A 265 11.12 11.10 -17.13
N GLY A 266 10.72 9.87 -16.86
CA GLY A 266 11.60 8.70 -16.72
C GLY A 266 12.11 8.43 -15.32
N HIS A 267 11.89 9.31 -14.35
CA HIS A 267 12.28 9.13 -12.96
C HIS A 267 11.17 8.43 -12.17
N ALA A 268 11.52 7.38 -11.43
CA ALA A 268 10.60 6.67 -10.57
C ALA A 268 10.36 7.47 -9.27
N LEU A 269 9.18 8.06 -9.13
CA LEU A 269 8.81 8.83 -7.94
C LEU A 269 8.54 7.94 -6.72
N GLY A 270 8.11 6.73 -6.93
CA GLY A 270 7.83 5.80 -5.85
C GLY A 270 6.47 5.12 -5.95
N ARG A 271 6.12 4.43 -4.88
CA ARG A 271 4.87 3.69 -4.74
C ARG A 271 3.78 4.58 -4.17
N PHE A 272 2.56 4.29 -4.58
CA PHE A 272 1.35 4.80 -3.93
C PHE A 272 0.42 3.64 -3.55
N TRP A 273 -0.38 3.85 -2.52
CA TRP A 273 -1.43 2.94 -2.12
C TRP A 273 -2.58 3.73 -1.48
N SER A 274 -3.79 3.51 -1.97
CA SER A 274 -4.99 4.25 -1.55
C SER A 274 -5.32 4.15 -0.05
N ILE A 275 -4.76 3.13 0.65
CA ILE A 275 -4.98 2.99 2.09
C ILE A 275 -4.28 4.08 2.91
N GLY A 276 -3.27 4.73 2.35
CA GLY A 276 -2.44 5.71 3.05
C GLY A 276 -1.51 5.07 4.09
N PRO A 277 -1.01 5.86 5.02
CA PRO A 277 -1.34 7.26 5.35
C PRO A 277 -0.87 8.30 4.33
N GLN A 278 0.17 8.02 3.56
CA GLN A 278 0.68 8.91 2.53
C GLN A 278 -0.25 8.93 1.32
N GLN A 279 -0.77 10.12 0.96
CA GLN A 279 -1.59 10.33 -0.24
C GLN A 279 -0.86 11.12 -1.33
N THR A 280 0.29 11.71 -1.01
CA THR A 280 1.08 12.48 -1.96
C THR A 280 2.47 11.90 -2.14
N LEU A 281 3.02 12.02 -3.36
CA LEU A 281 4.40 11.68 -3.67
C LEU A 281 5.20 12.95 -3.90
N TYR A 282 6.32 13.09 -3.21
CA TYR A 282 7.26 14.18 -3.45
C TYR A 282 7.82 14.11 -4.87
N CYS A 283 7.72 15.21 -5.56
CA CYS A 283 8.22 15.39 -6.92
C CYS A 283 9.28 16.49 -6.94
N PRO A 284 10.58 16.14 -7.04
CA PRO A 284 11.65 17.11 -7.09
C PRO A 284 11.56 18.01 -8.32
N GLY A 285 11.71 19.32 -8.12
CA GLY A 285 11.67 20.30 -9.19
C GLY A 285 12.77 20.11 -10.25
N CYS A 286 13.90 19.46 -9.89
CA CYS A 286 14.97 19.13 -10.83
C CYS A 286 14.60 18.02 -11.82
N TRP A 287 13.55 17.24 -11.56
CA TRP A 287 13.02 16.23 -12.50
C TRP A 287 11.92 16.80 -13.42
N LEU A 288 11.43 18.00 -13.09
CA LEU A 288 10.51 18.74 -13.94
C LEU A 288 11.25 19.58 -14.98
N LYS A 289 10.60 19.81 -16.12
CA LYS A 289 11.13 20.61 -17.22
C LYS A 289 10.24 21.83 -17.45
N LYS A 290 10.86 22.96 -17.77
CA LYS A 290 10.14 24.06 -18.39
C LYS A 290 9.69 23.61 -19.81
N GLY A 291 8.41 23.72 -20.11
CA GLY A 291 7.82 23.12 -21.28
C GLY A 291 7.12 21.80 -20.97
N GLU A 292 7.23 20.84 -21.85
CA GLU A 292 6.50 19.57 -21.77
C GLU A 292 7.12 18.60 -20.76
N ASN A 293 6.25 17.99 -19.97
CA ASN A 293 6.54 16.94 -19.00
C ASN A 293 5.62 15.76 -19.24
N GLU A 294 6.06 14.56 -18.89
CA GLU A 294 5.30 13.32 -19.01
C GLU A 294 5.14 12.64 -17.65
N ILE A 295 3.93 12.16 -17.38
CA ILE A 295 3.65 11.28 -16.24
C ILE A 295 3.11 9.95 -16.77
N ILE A 296 3.66 8.86 -16.22
CA ILE A 296 3.12 7.50 -16.37
C ILE A 296 2.80 6.97 -14.97
N VAL A 297 1.58 6.47 -14.81
CA VAL A 297 1.13 5.77 -13.60
C VAL A 297 0.87 4.32 -13.97
N ILE A 298 1.49 3.40 -13.24
CA ILE A 298 1.19 1.97 -13.33
C ILE A 298 0.31 1.63 -12.13
N ASP A 299 -0.96 1.30 -12.37
CA ASP A 299 -1.91 0.97 -11.30
C ASP A 299 -2.34 -0.49 -11.41
N VAL A 300 -2.03 -1.27 -10.37
CA VAL A 300 -2.32 -2.71 -10.30
C VAL A 300 -3.68 -3.02 -9.67
N VAL A 301 -4.38 -2.03 -9.13
CA VAL A 301 -5.72 -2.16 -8.53
C VAL A 301 -6.78 -1.39 -9.31
N GLY A 302 -6.35 -0.36 -10.02
CA GLY A 302 -7.16 0.57 -10.78
C GLY A 302 -7.65 1.78 -9.98
N PRO A 303 -7.65 2.97 -10.58
CA PRO A 303 -8.05 4.21 -9.94
C PRO A 303 -9.56 4.29 -9.72
N ARG A 304 -9.99 5.07 -8.73
CA ARG A 304 -11.36 5.54 -8.61
C ARG A 304 -11.67 6.56 -9.72
N GLU A 305 -10.73 7.46 -9.94
CA GLU A 305 -10.68 8.42 -11.05
C GLU A 305 -9.24 8.51 -11.53
N PRO A 306 -8.96 8.45 -12.83
CA PRO A 306 -7.60 8.54 -13.36
C PRO A 306 -7.13 10.00 -13.45
N VAL A 307 -7.11 10.69 -12.32
CA VAL A 307 -6.71 12.09 -12.21
C VAL A 307 -5.65 12.27 -11.15
N LEU A 308 -4.75 13.24 -11.37
CA LEU A 308 -3.78 13.70 -10.38
C LEU A 308 -3.52 15.20 -10.52
N TRP A 309 -2.91 15.78 -9.51
CA TRP A 309 -2.48 17.18 -9.49
C TRP A 309 -1.25 17.33 -8.60
N GLY A 310 -0.55 18.43 -8.73
CA GLY A 310 0.55 18.79 -7.84
C GLY A 310 0.13 19.88 -6.88
N GLN A 311 0.43 19.71 -5.60
CA GLN A 311 0.14 20.65 -4.52
C GLN A 311 1.42 21.07 -3.79
N ASP A 312 1.37 22.18 -3.10
CA ASP A 312 2.50 22.77 -2.37
C ASP A 312 2.67 22.22 -0.95
N ASN A 313 1.70 21.44 -0.46
CA ASN A 313 1.75 20.80 0.84
C ASN A 313 1.63 19.27 0.70
N PRO A 314 2.40 18.48 1.45
CA PRO A 314 2.23 17.03 1.46
C PRO A 314 1.00 16.62 2.27
N GLU A 315 0.44 15.47 1.92
CA GLU A 315 -0.52 14.71 2.73
C GLU A 315 0.11 13.36 3.09
N LEU A 316 0.66 13.24 4.29
CA LEU A 316 1.44 12.08 4.75
C LEU A 316 0.77 11.29 5.88
N ASP A 317 -0.33 11.78 6.42
CA ASP A 317 -0.99 11.27 7.62
C ASP A 317 -2.49 10.98 7.45
N LYS A 318 -2.98 11.01 6.22
CA LYS A 318 -4.39 10.75 5.90
C LYS A 318 -4.65 9.25 5.72
N LEU A 319 -4.97 8.58 6.82
CA LEU A 319 -5.41 7.18 6.78
C LEU A 319 -6.84 7.07 6.24
N GLN A 320 -7.04 6.12 5.34
CA GLN A 320 -8.37 5.67 4.95
C GLN A 320 -8.76 4.46 5.79
N LEU A 321 -9.12 4.71 7.03
CA LEU A 321 -9.32 3.71 8.08
C LEU A 321 -10.34 2.63 7.71
N GLU A 322 -11.40 2.97 7.00
CA GLU A 322 -12.39 2.01 6.53
C GLU A 322 -11.80 0.94 5.62
N ARG A 323 -10.71 1.27 4.92
CA ARG A 323 -9.97 0.34 4.06
C ARG A 323 -8.86 -0.39 4.80
N SER A 324 -8.30 0.21 5.84
CA SER A 324 -7.17 -0.33 6.60
C SER A 324 -7.58 -1.12 7.85
N LEU A 325 -8.68 -0.76 8.52
CA LEU A 325 -9.11 -1.39 9.77
C LEU A 325 -9.71 -2.79 9.62
N ARG A 326 -10.02 -3.23 8.42
CA ARG A 326 -10.33 -4.65 8.18
C ARG A 326 -9.16 -5.59 8.46
N HIS A 327 -8.00 -5.03 8.77
CA HIS A 327 -6.82 -5.79 9.20
C HIS A 327 -7.04 -6.67 10.43
N ASN A 328 -7.86 -6.24 11.36
CA ASN A 328 -7.88 -6.85 12.69
C ASN A 328 -9.17 -7.64 12.99
N ASN A 329 -10.00 -7.96 11.99
CA ASN A 329 -11.32 -8.57 12.24
C ASN A 329 -12.11 -7.84 13.34
N ILE A 330 -11.85 -6.55 13.51
CA ILE A 330 -12.69 -5.69 14.32
C ILE A 330 -13.93 -5.48 13.47
N GLY A 331 -15.07 -5.97 13.92
CA GLY A 331 -16.36 -5.81 13.28
C GLY A 331 -16.67 -4.35 12.94
N ASP A 332 -17.82 -4.09 12.41
CA ASP A 332 -18.25 -2.74 12.09
C ASP A 332 -17.97 -1.79 13.25
N LYS A 333 -17.47 -0.59 12.91
CA LYS A 333 -17.17 0.45 13.89
C LYS A 333 -18.40 0.64 14.78
N PRO A 334 -18.30 0.46 16.10
CA PRO A 334 -19.49 0.61 16.94
C PRO A 334 -20.03 2.03 16.79
N ASP A 335 -21.34 2.15 16.61
CA ASP A 335 -22.01 3.44 16.70
C ASP A 335 -22.02 3.92 18.15
N LEU A 336 -21.01 4.72 18.48
CA LEU A 336 -20.90 5.25 19.84
C LEU A 336 -21.98 6.27 20.20
N ASN A 337 -22.71 6.82 19.20
CA ASN A 337 -23.79 7.76 19.45
C ASN A 337 -25.06 7.05 19.94
N SER A 338 -25.25 5.80 19.56
CA SER A 338 -26.35 4.96 20.03
C SER A 338 -25.99 4.10 21.24
N ALA A 339 -24.72 4.02 21.62
CA ALA A 339 -24.25 3.21 22.72
C ALA A 339 -24.47 3.91 24.09
N THR A 340 -24.96 3.14 25.07
CA THR A 340 -25.02 3.64 26.44
C THR A 340 -23.64 3.53 27.10
N PRO A 341 -23.00 4.65 27.49
CA PRO A 341 -21.70 4.57 28.13
C PRO A 341 -21.75 3.88 29.50
N VAL A 342 -20.80 3.02 29.78
CA VAL A 342 -20.64 2.36 31.09
C VAL A 342 -20.01 3.25 32.13
N ALA A 343 -19.33 4.30 31.69
CA ALA A 343 -18.81 5.37 32.55
C ALA A 343 -18.72 6.68 31.74
N GLN A 344 -18.97 7.78 32.44
CA GLN A 344 -18.76 9.14 31.94
C GLN A 344 -18.02 9.95 32.98
N GLY A 345 -17.19 10.87 32.56
CA GLY A 345 -16.45 11.75 33.48
C GLY A 345 -15.52 12.69 32.73
N ALA A 346 -14.95 13.64 33.46
CA ALA A 346 -13.93 14.54 32.96
C ALA A 346 -12.58 14.20 33.58
N THR A 347 -11.54 14.19 32.77
CA THR A 347 -10.17 14.11 33.24
C THR A 347 -9.71 15.46 33.80
N LYS A 348 -8.68 15.48 34.62
CA LYS A 348 -8.02 16.71 35.03
C LYS A 348 -7.06 17.18 33.93
N ALA A 349 -6.91 18.48 33.80
CA ALA A 349 -5.89 19.04 32.90
C ALA A 349 -4.48 18.60 33.36
N GLY A 350 -3.61 18.28 32.41
CA GLY A 350 -2.22 17.92 32.65
C GLY A 350 -1.87 16.48 32.25
N ASN A 351 -0.58 16.16 32.36
CA ASN A 351 -0.03 14.84 32.03
C ASN A 351 -0.04 13.91 33.26
N GLY A 352 -0.19 12.63 33.03
CA GLY A 352 -0.12 11.59 34.04
C GLY A 352 -1.33 10.68 34.09
N TRP A 353 -1.25 9.68 34.96
CA TRP A 353 -2.31 8.68 35.12
C TRP A 353 -3.58 9.29 35.69
N GLN A 354 -4.67 8.95 35.05
CA GLN A 354 -6.01 9.30 35.49
C GLN A 354 -6.85 8.05 35.60
N THR A 355 -7.68 7.98 36.64
CA THR A 355 -8.54 6.81 36.88
C THR A 355 -10.00 7.22 36.69
N ILE A 356 -10.70 6.48 35.84
CA ILE A 356 -12.15 6.58 35.69
C ILE A 356 -12.74 5.28 36.25
N THR A 357 -13.61 5.43 37.24
CA THR A 357 -14.25 4.28 37.89
C THR A 357 -15.61 4.01 37.24
N PHE A 358 -15.87 2.78 36.87
CA PHE A 358 -17.18 2.39 36.38
C PHE A 358 -18.19 2.38 37.55
N SER A 359 -19.35 2.93 37.30
CA SER A 359 -20.45 2.95 38.27
C SER A 359 -21.04 1.56 38.54
N GLN A 360 -20.85 0.63 37.61
CA GLN A 360 -21.30 -0.74 37.71
C GLN A 360 -20.31 -1.68 37.01
N MET A 361 -20.36 -2.96 37.35
CA MET A 361 -19.57 -3.98 36.68
C MET A 361 -19.97 -4.04 35.19
N ALA A 362 -18.97 -3.92 34.33
CA ALA A 362 -19.15 -4.07 32.90
C ALA A 362 -18.38 -5.32 32.42
N GLN A 363 -19.00 -6.02 31.49
CA GLN A 363 -18.40 -7.14 30.80
C GLN A 363 -18.45 -6.85 29.31
N GLY A 364 -17.30 -6.94 28.65
CA GLY A 364 -17.21 -6.67 27.22
C GLY A 364 -15.96 -7.26 26.61
N ARG A 365 -15.99 -7.43 25.32
CA ARG A 365 -14.87 -7.91 24.51
C ARG A 365 -13.99 -6.79 24.02
N PHE A 366 -14.54 -5.59 23.92
CA PHE A 366 -13.90 -4.39 23.44
C PHE A 366 -14.19 -3.22 24.38
N LEU A 367 -13.25 -2.29 24.44
CA LEU A 367 -13.41 -1.00 25.11
C LEU A 367 -13.37 0.09 24.04
N ALA A 368 -14.37 0.93 24.01
CA ALA A 368 -14.39 2.15 23.19
C ALA A 368 -14.37 3.38 24.10
N ILE A 369 -13.57 4.36 23.76
CA ILE A 369 -13.48 5.64 24.47
C ILE A 369 -13.83 6.75 23.49
N GLN A 370 -14.81 7.58 23.86
CA GLN A 370 -15.20 8.74 23.11
C GLN A 370 -14.85 10.00 23.92
N CYS A 371 -14.02 10.86 23.36
CA CYS A 371 -13.68 12.15 23.93
C CYS A 371 -14.51 13.23 23.22
N SER A 372 -15.38 13.89 23.95
CA SER A 372 -16.27 14.93 23.40
C SER A 372 -15.68 16.34 23.48
N THR A 373 -14.80 16.59 24.46
CA THR A 373 -14.14 17.89 24.68
C THR A 373 -12.72 17.70 25.16
N THR A 374 -11.88 18.72 25.01
CA THR A 374 -10.51 18.78 25.51
C THR A 374 -10.30 20.02 26.35
N HIS A 375 -9.33 20.00 27.27
CA HIS A 375 -9.03 21.13 28.15
C HIS A 375 -8.44 22.35 27.42
N ASP A 376 -7.74 22.12 26.32
CA ASP A 376 -6.98 23.13 25.58
C ASP A 376 -7.38 23.27 24.12
N GLY A 377 -8.47 22.61 23.70
CA GLY A 377 -8.94 22.61 22.31
C GLY A 377 -8.09 21.82 21.33
N LYS A 378 -7.03 21.12 21.80
CA LYS A 378 -6.17 20.30 20.97
C LYS A 378 -6.67 18.85 20.88
N PRO A 379 -6.22 18.07 19.91
CA PRO A 379 -6.54 16.65 19.83
C PRO A 379 -6.14 15.89 21.11
N VAL A 380 -6.97 14.94 21.51
CA VAL A 380 -6.68 14.06 22.65
C VAL A 380 -5.62 13.06 22.26
N ALA A 381 -4.58 12.92 23.09
CA ALA A 381 -3.58 11.87 22.99
C ALA A 381 -3.62 11.01 24.27
N VAL A 382 -3.65 9.70 24.10
CA VAL A 382 -3.61 8.74 25.20
C VAL A 382 -2.43 7.80 24.94
N ALA A 383 -1.47 7.73 25.86
CA ALA A 383 -0.30 6.89 25.70
C ALA A 383 -0.62 5.42 26.01
N GLU A 384 -1.37 5.16 27.10
CA GLU A 384 -1.71 3.81 27.55
C GLU A 384 -3.06 3.78 28.25
N ILE A 385 -3.76 2.66 28.11
CA ILE A 385 -5.04 2.40 28.78
C ILE A 385 -4.95 1.06 29.50
N TYR A 386 -5.29 1.05 30.78
CA TYR A 386 -5.41 -0.17 31.56
C TYR A 386 -6.81 -0.33 32.11
N LEU A 387 -7.36 -1.53 31.96
CA LEU A 387 -8.55 -1.95 32.68
C LEU A 387 -8.12 -2.68 33.96
N LYS A 388 -8.79 -2.38 35.06
CA LYS A 388 -8.57 -3.05 36.33
C LYS A 388 -9.87 -3.65 36.85
N ASP A 389 -9.82 -4.83 37.39
CA ASP A 389 -10.94 -5.43 38.11
C ASP A 389 -11.20 -4.73 39.48
N LYS A 390 -12.22 -5.18 40.19
CA LYS A 390 -12.58 -4.65 41.51
C LYS A 390 -11.45 -4.77 42.56
N ASN A 391 -10.47 -5.62 42.32
CA ASN A 391 -9.32 -5.85 43.21
C ASN A 391 -8.08 -5.07 42.75
N GLY A 392 -8.19 -4.26 41.69
CA GLY A 392 -7.11 -3.49 41.12
C GLY A 392 -6.14 -4.29 40.22
N LYS A 393 -6.49 -5.54 39.90
CA LYS A 393 -5.70 -6.40 39.02
C LYS A 393 -5.98 -6.00 37.55
N ARG A 394 -4.89 -5.91 36.77
CA ARG A 394 -4.92 -5.64 35.32
C ARG A 394 -5.32 -6.87 34.53
#